data_b63553d884c0b17430ca410774e8e646
#
_entry.id   b63553d884c0b17430ca410774e8e646
#
_cell.length_a   1.000
_cell.length_b   1.000
_cell.length_c   1.000
_cell.angle_alpha   90.00
_cell.angle_beta   90.00
_cell.angle_gamma   90.00
#
_symmetry.space_group_name_H-M   'P 1'
#
loop_
_entity.id
_entity.type
_entity.pdbx_description
1 polymer ?
#
loop_
_entity_poly.entity_id
_entity_poly.type
_entity_poly.pdbx_seq_one_letter_code
_entity_poly.pdbx_strand_id
1 'polypeptide(L)'
;MTRKISKREFMATSAAFTSSLLLSNGAVASTKYEILMLNKDPNNSKNKMIFSPHLLKVQVGDEVSFIPTDKGHNSEIIKGMLPAGAEKWRGKINKQVDVVFDTPGFYGYQCKPHANMGMIGLIVVEGDSMLDNLEEARSVKHRGKAKKAWQALWDEADAAGLTG
;
A
#
# COMPACT_ATOMS: atom_id res chain seq x y z
N MET A 1 -79.32 -35.30 -29.00
CA MET A 1 -78.01 -35.89 -28.71
C MET A 1 -77.09 -34.73 -28.29
N THR A 2 -76.96 -34.56 -27.01
CA THR A 2 -76.19 -33.40 -26.42
C THR A 2 -74.92 -33.94 -25.82
N ARG A 3 -73.78 -33.52 -26.35
CA ARG A 3 -72.49 -33.97 -25.93
C ARG A 3 -71.95 -32.98 -24.90
N LYS A 4 -71.75 -33.41 -23.66
CA LYS A 4 -71.12 -32.64 -22.55
C LYS A 4 -69.61 -32.48 -22.82
N ILE A 5 -69.12 -31.22 -22.78
CA ILE A 5 -67.72 -30.90 -22.83
C ILE A 5 -67.21 -30.74 -21.37
N SER A 6 -66.25 -31.60 -21.01
CA SER A 6 -65.55 -31.60 -19.71
C SER A 6 -64.59 -30.39 -19.58
N LYS A 7 -64.69 -29.71 -18.47
CA LYS A 7 -63.74 -28.67 -18.07
C LYS A 7 -62.43 -29.33 -17.64
N ARG A 8 -61.37 -29.15 -18.42
CA ARG A 8 -60.01 -29.45 -17.97
C ARG A 8 -59.44 -28.23 -17.25
N GLU A 9 -59.15 -28.43 -15.98
CA GLU A 9 -58.48 -27.48 -15.15
C GLU A 9 -57.05 -27.18 -15.67
N PHE A 10 -56.78 -25.92 -15.88
CA PHE A 10 -55.46 -25.45 -16.30
C PHE A 10 -54.70 -25.12 -15.01
N MET A 11 -53.83 -26.05 -14.55
CA MET A 11 -52.88 -25.77 -13.48
C MET A 11 -51.74 -24.89 -14.02
N ALA A 12 -51.74 -23.61 -13.65
CA ALA A 12 -50.65 -22.73 -13.88
C ALA A 12 -49.54 -23.00 -12.83
N THR A 13 -48.49 -23.68 -13.23
CA THR A 13 -47.24 -23.82 -12.43
C THR A 13 -46.44 -22.54 -12.55
N SER A 14 -46.49 -21.70 -11.51
CA SER A 14 -45.61 -20.56 -11.37
C SER A 14 -44.21 -21.03 -11.01
N ALA A 15 -43.32 -21.05 -11.97
CA ALA A 15 -41.88 -21.23 -11.73
C ALA A 15 -41.31 -19.91 -11.16
N ALA A 16 -41.03 -19.88 -9.86
CA ALA A 16 -40.30 -18.80 -9.24
C ALA A 16 -38.83 -18.89 -9.67
N PHE A 17 -38.41 -17.99 -10.54
CA PHE A 17 -37.00 -17.78 -10.86
C PHE A 17 -36.38 -17.04 -9.69
N THR A 18 -35.71 -17.75 -8.80
CA THR A 18 -34.80 -17.12 -7.81
C THR A 18 -33.51 -16.75 -8.54
N SER A 19 -33.38 -15.49 -8.95
CA SER A 19 -32.12 -14.92 -9.39
C SER A 19 -31.16 -14.84 -8.22
N SER A 20 -30.28 -15.82 -8.07
CA SER A 20 -29.13 -15.74 -7.19
C SER A 20 -28.17 -14.71 -7.79
N LEU A 21 -28.13 -13.49 -7.23
CA LEU A 21 -27.02 -12.56 -7.46
C LEU A 21 -25.77 -13.19 -6.83
N LEU A 22 -24.95 -13.78 -7.67
CA LEU A 22 -23.57 -14.10 -7.31
C LEU A 22 -22.82 -12.78 -7.21
N LEU A 23 -22.69 -12.24 -5.99
CA LEU A 23 -21.70 -11.22 -5.67
C LEU A 23 -20.34 -11.89 -5.90
N SER A 24 -19.79 -11.74 -7.11
CA SER A 24 -18.38 -12.04 -7.35
C SER A 24 -17.58 -11.01 -6.54
N ASN A 25 -17.10 -11.39 -5.37
CA ASN A 25 -15.97 -10.73 -4.74
C ASN A 25 -14.81 -10.88 -5.72
N GLY A 26 -14.63 -9.88 -6.59
CA GLY A 26 -13.46 -9.80 -7.44
C GLY A 26 -12.24 -9.75 -6.52
N ALA A 27 -11.51 -10.86 -6.41
CA ALA A 27 -10.20 -10.82 -5.80
C ALA A 27 -9.38 -9.80 -6.58
N VAL A 28 -9.07 -8.66 -5.97
CA VAL A 28 -8.12 -7.69 -6.55
C VAL A 28 -6.79 -8.43 -6.62
N ALA A 29 -6.27 -8.59 -7.84
CA ALA A 29 -4.98 -9.24 -8.02
C ALA A 29 -3.92 -8.39 -7.30
N SER A 30 -3.18 -9.02 -6.36
CA SER A 30 -2.05 -8.39 -5.69
C SER A 30 -1.00 -7.97 -6.73
N THR A 31 -0.55 -6.72 -6.64
CA THR A 31 0.52 -6.19 -7.48
C THR A 31 1.84 -6.25 -6.71
N LYS A 32 2.92 -6.55 -7.41
CA LYS A 32 4.26 -6.52 -6.85
C LYS A 32 5.02 -5.30 -7.35
N TYR A 33 5.51 -4.50 -6.41
CA TYR A 33 6.32 -3.31 -6.65
C TYR A 33 7.76 -3.54 -6.20
N GLU A 34 8.68 -2.78 -6.76
CA GLU A 34 10.09 -2.78 -6.37
C GLU A 34 10.53 -1.38 -5.93
N ILE A 35 11.26 -1.31 -4.82
CA ILE A 35 11.93 -0.11 -4.34
C ILE A 35 13.43 -0.41 -4.28
N LEU A 36 14.20 0.27 -5.13
CA LEU A 36 15.64 0.10 -5.20
C LEU A 36 16.34 0.88 -4.09
N MET A 37 17.34 0.27 -3.45
CA MET A 37 18.21 0.91 -2.48
C MET A 37 19.52 1.29 -3.16
N LEU A 38 19.76 2.60 -3.33
CA LEU A 38 20.80 3.15 -4.20
C LEU A 38 21.73 4.10 -3.45
N ASN A 39 23.03 4.01 -3.76
CA ASN A 39 24.02 5.00 -3.34
C ASN A 39 23.81 6.36 -4.04
N LYS A 40 23.24 6.33 -5.25
CA LYS A 40 23.13 7.49 -6.12
C LYS A 40 21.92 7.34 -7.05
N ASP A 41 21.18 8.44 -7.20
CA ASP A 41 20.09 8.52 -8.16
C ASP A 41 20.64 8.48 -9.61
N PRO A 42 20.19 7.55 -10.44
CA PRO A 42 20.62 7.47 -11.83
C PRO A 42 20.22 8.71 -12.64
N ASN A 43 19.13 9.38 -12.28
CA ASN A 43 18.61 10.54 -12.99
C ASN A 43 19.15 11.87 -12.44
N ASN A 44 19.61 11.89 -11.18
CA ASN A 44 20.14 13.08 -10.53
C ASN A 44 21.30 12.73 -9.60
N SER A 45 22.49 12.81 -10.10
CA SER A 45 23.72 12.44 -9.39
C SER A 45 24.00 13.23 -8.10
N LYS A 46 23.28 14.32 -7.84
CA LYS A 46 23.34 15.10 -6.60
C LYS A 46 22.59 14.38 -5.46
N ASN A 47 21.58 13.60 -5.79
CA ASN A 47 20.82 12.81 -4.82
C ASN A 47 21.62 11.53 -4.49
N LYS A 48 21.93 11.34 -3.24
CA LYS A 48 22.70 10.21 -2.75
C LYS A 48 22.01 9.53 -1.60
N MET A 49 22.23 8.22 -1.47
CA MET A 49 21.64 7.39 -0.41
C MET A 49 20.12 7.50 -0.47
N ILE A 50 19.51 6.88 -1.48
CA ILE A 50 18.08 7.02 -1.76
C ILE A 50 17.39 5.67 -1.87
N PHE A 51 16.09 5.69 -1.61
CA PHE A 51 15.14 4.71 -2.13
C PHE A 51 14.56 5.22 -3.46
N SER A 52 14.33 4.34 -4.41
CA SER A 52 13.75 4.70 -5.71
C SER A 52 12.68 3.69 -6.12
N PRO A 53 11.40 4.09 -6.20
CA PRO A 53 10.83 5.37 -5.74
C PRO A 53 10.90 5.55 -4.22
N HIS A 54 10.89 6.80 -3.73
CA HIS A 54 10.84 7.10 -2.29
C HIS A 54 9.42 7.39 -1.77
N LEU A 55 8.49 7.71 -2.67
CA LEU A 55 7.05 7.79 -2.43
C LEU A 55 6.35 6.74 -3.31
N LEU A 56 5.55 5.90 -2.71
CA LEU A 56 4.82 4.86 -3.43
C LEU A 56 3.40 4.72 -2.88
N LYS A 57 2.41 4.72 -3.77
CA LYS A 57 1.03 4.41 -3.47
C LYS A 57 0.72 2.97 -3.88
N VAL A 58 0.09 2.20 -3.00
CA VAL A 58 -0.27 0.80 -3.23
C VAL A 58 -1.69 0.52 -2.72
N GLN A 59 -2.23 -0.64 -3.09
CA GLN A 59 -3.51 -1.15 -2.61
C GLN A 59 -3.31 -2.16 -1.47
N VAL A 60 -4.36 -2.39 -0.68
CA VAL A 60 -4.37 -3.49 0.28
C VAL A 60 -4.14 -4.82 -0.42
N GLY A 61 -3.19 -5.61 0.09
CA GLY A 61 -2.78 -6.91 -0.47
C GLY A 61 -1.59 -6.82 -1.43
N ASP A 62 -1.14 -5.62 -1.80
CA ASP A 62 0.06 -5.46 -2.63
C ASP A 62 1.34 -5.80 -1.86
N GLU A 63 2.35 -6.26 -2.61
CA GLU A 63 3.68 -6.60 -2.09
C GLU A 63 4.71 -5.59 -2.59
N VAL A 64 5.59 -5.14 -1.70
CA VAL A 64 6.74 -4.30 -2.06
C VAL A 64 8.05 -5.01 -1.70
N SER A 65 8.90 -5.19 -2.71
CA SER A 65 10.26 -5.71 -2.56
C SER A 65 11.25 -4.57 -2.44
N PHE A 66 11.97 -4.50 -1.33
CA PHE A 66 13.09 -3.57 -1.15
C PHE A 66 14.38 -4.24 -1.62
N ILE A 67 14.90 -3.80 -2.77
CA ILE A 67 16.03 -4.43 -3.48
C ILE A 67 17.35 -3.72 -3.12
N PRO A 68 18.34 -4.39 -2.52
CA PRO A 68 19.67 -3.82 -2.26
C PRO A 68 20.52 -3.78 -3.52
N THR A 69 20.18 -2.87 -4.45
CA THR A 69 20.89 -2.69 -5.72
C THR A 69 22.34 -2.29 -5.47
N ASP A 70 22.54 -1.36 -4.54
CA ASP A 70 23.88 -1.04 -4.04
C ASP A 70 24.09 -1.61 -2.63
N LYS A 71 25.37 -1.78 -2.24
CA LYS A 71 25.74 -2.31 -0.92
C LYS A 71 25.63 -1.25 0.18
N GLY A 72 25.40 -1.71 1.42
CA GLY A 72 25.40 -0.86 2.62
C GLY A 72 24.01 -0.43 3.07
N HIS A 73 22.95 -0.93 2.44
CA HIS A 73 21.58 -0.51 2.71
C HIS A 73 20.72 -1.61 3.34
N ASN A 74 19.69 -1.15 4.07
CA ASN A 74 18.56 -1.94 4.50
C ASN A 74 17.27 -1.12 4.38
N SER A 75 16.12 -1.76 4.54
CA SER A 75 14.84 -1.10 4.76
C SER A 75 14.28 -1.53 6.10
N GLU A 76 13.85 -0.58 6.92
CA GLU A 76 13.12 -0.83 8.16
C GLU A 76 12.05 0.22 8.41
N ILE A 77 10.93 -0.20 9.02
CA ILE A 77 9.85 0.70 9.42
C ILE A 77 10.32 1.64 10.52
N ILE A 78 9.85 2.89 10.50
CA ILE A 78 10.09 3.87 11.56
C ILE A 78 9.01 3.74 12.63
N LYS A 79 9.43 3.69 13.90
CA LYS A 79 8.49 3.65 15.04
C LYS A 79 7.57 4.87 15.03
N GLY A 80 6.26 4.65 15.13
CA GLY A 80 5.24 5.71 15.07
C GLY A 80 4.83 6.13 13.65
N MET A 81 5.40 5.48 12.63
CA MET A 81 5.05 5.74 11.23
C MET A 81 4.51 4.47 10.56
N LEU A 82 3.56 3.80 11.19
CA LEU A 82 2.82 2.67 10.63
C LEU A 82 1.41 2.63 11.24
N PRO A 83 0.41 2.12 10.52
CA PRO A 83 -0.95 1.98 11.04
C PRO A 83 -1.02 1.03 12.24
N ALA A 84 -2.03 1.22 13.08
CA ALA A 84 -2.30 0.32 14.19
C ALA A 84 -2.58 -1.11 13.66
N GLY A 85 -1.97 -2.11 14.27
CA GLY A 85 -2.14 -3.51 13.87
C GLY A 85 -1.29 -3.96 12.69
N ALA A 86 -0.67 -3.06 11.95
CA ALA A 86 0.18 -3.41 10.81
C ALA A 86 1.49 -4.10 11.25
N GLU A 87 1.99 -4.99 10.41
CA GLU A 87 3.22 -5.72 10.66
C GLU A 87 4.46 -4.83 10.49
N LYS A 88 5.42 -4.99 11.41
CA LYS A 88 6.70 -4.26 11.38
C LYS A 88 7.73 -5.08 10.63
N TRP A 89 8.53 -4.41 9.78
CA TRP A 89 9.68 -5.08 9.16
C TRP A 89 10.99 -4.43 9.56
N ARG A 90 12.04 -5.23 9.52
CA ARG A 90 13.41 -4.80 9.71
C ARG A 90 14.33 -5.66 8.86
N GLY A 91 14.65 -5.17 7.68
CA GLY A 91 15.57 -5.82 6.77
C GLY A 91 17.02 -5.84 7.29
N LYS A 92 17.77 -6.89 6.96
CA LYS A 92 19.21 -6.95 7.17
C LYS A 92 19.93 -6.16 6.09
N ILE A 93 21.13 -5.62 6.41
CA ILE A 93 21.97 -4.92 5.44
C ILE A 93 22.32 -5.86 4.26
N ASN A 94 22.21 -5.34 3.05
CA ASN A 94 22.45 -6.06 1.78
C ASN A 94 21.52 -7.25 1.55
N LYS A 95 20.38 -7.29 2.17
CA LYS A 95 19.34 -8.31 1.96
C LYS A 95 18.06 -7.66 1.48
N GLN A 96 17.47 -8.28 0.47
CA GLN A 96 16.10 -7.97 0.07
C GLN A 96 15.15 -8.28 1.22
N VAL A 97 14.11 -7.47 1.34
CA VAL A 97 12.97 -7.76 2.20
C VAL A 97 11.70 -7.49 1.41
N ASP A 98 10.80 -8.45 1.44
CA ASP A 98 9.49 -8.38 0.81
C ASP A 98 8.45 -8.14 1.91
N VAL A 99 7.55 -7.17 1.69
CA VAL A 99 6.52 -6.76 2.65
C VAL A 99 5.18 -6.73 1.94
N VAL A 100 4.19 -7.43 2.50
CA VAL A 100 2.80 -7.34 2.06
C VAL A 100 2.08 -6.29 2.91
N PHE A 101 1.33 -5.41 2.26
CA PHE A 101 0.61 -4.31 2.89
C PHE A 101 -0.88 -4.62 2.96
N ASP A 102 -1.35 -5.11 4.10
CA ASP A 102 -2.73 -5.54 4.34
C ASP A 102 -3.58 -4.54 5.14
N THR A 103 -2.97 -3.48 5.64
CA THR A 103 -3.63 -2.45 6.46
C THR A 103 -3.48 -1.08 5.79
N PRO A 104 -4.57 -0.34 5.51
CA PRO A 104 -4.50 1.01 4.96
C PRO A 104 -3.77 1.98 5.89
N GLY A 105 -3.04 2.96 5.30
CA GLY A 105 -2.38 4.01 6.05
C GLY A 105 -1.00 4.39 5.53
N PHE A 106 -0.28 5.16 6.34
CA PHE A 106 1.04 5.73 6.02
C PHE A 106 2.14 4.92 6.69
N TYR A 107 3.09 4.44 5.90
CA TYR A 107 4.23 3.64 6.33
C TYR A 107 5.53 4.38 6.03
N GLY A 108 6.08 5.05 7.04
CA GLY A 108 7.36 5.71 6.93
C GLY A 108 8.51 4.76 7.23
N TYR A 109 9.45 4.63 6.31
CA TYR A 109 10.59 3.73 6.44
C TYR A 109 11.93 4.43 6.19
N GLN A 110 13.00 3.78 6.56
CA GLN A 110 14.35 4.33 6.49
C GLN A 110 15.40 3.27 6.19
N CYS A 111 16.53 3.71 5.67
CA CYS A 111 17.78 2.93 5.72
C CYS A 111 18.51 3.27 7.03
N LYS A 112 18.65 2.30 7.95
CA LYS A 112 19.22 2.55 9.29
C LYS A 112 20.58 3.24 9.27
N PRO A 113 21.57 2.79 8.48
CA PRO A 113 22.87 3.46 8.41
C PRO A 113 22.82 4.88 7.85
N HIS A 114 21.88 5.18 6.95
CA HIS A 114 21.84 6.42 6.17
C HIS A 114 20.62 7.31 6.47
N ALA A 115 19.83 6.99 7.53
CA ALA A 115 18.66 7.77 7.94
C ALA A 115 18.99 9.25 8.15
N ASN A 116 20.07 9.56 8.88
CA ASN A 116 20.49 10.94 9.14
C ASN A 116 20.99 11.67 7.87
N MET A 117 21.27 10.93 6.79
CA MET A 117 21.62 11.48 5.46
C MET A 117 20.39 11.79 4.62
N GLY A 118 19.20 11.37 5.07
CA GLY A 118 17.94 11.56 4.36
C GLY A 118 17.49 10.36 3.52
N MET A 119 18.08 9.17 3.73
CA MET A 119 17.60 7.95 3.08
C MET A 119 16.35 7.41 3.76
N ILE A 120 15.22 7.93 3.33
CA ILE A 120 13.89 7.67 3.87
C ILE A 120 12.89 7.46 2.72
N GLY A 121 11.73 6.91 3.02
CA GLY A 121 10.64 6.79 2.07
C GLY A 121 9.29 6.62 2.76
N LEU A 122 8.24 6.76 1.97
CA LEU A 122 6.86 6.68 2.40
C LEU A 122 6.08 5.77 1.46
N ILE A 123 5.40 4.78 2.01
CA ILE A 123 4.37 4.01 1.31
C ILE A 123 3.02 4.43 1.85
N VAL A 124 2.08 4.70 0.95
CA VAL A 124 0.69 5.01 1.27
C VAL A 124 -0.19 3.87 0.75
N VAL A 125 -0.82 3.16 1.68
CA VAL A 125 -1.74 2.06 1.37
C VAL A 125 -3.15 2.62 1.34
N GLU A 126 -3.80 2.59 0.18
CA GLU A 126 -5.16 3.10 0.00
C GLU A 126 -6.20 2.23 0.72
N GLY A 127 -7.24 2.87 1.23
CA GLY A 127 -8.40 2.25 1.88
C GLY A 127 -9.12 3.24 2.79
N ASP A 128 -10.28 2.84 3.29
CA ASP A 128 -11.20 3.71 4.06
C ASP A 128 -10.55 4.32 5.31
N SER A 129 -9.65 3.58 5.97
CA SER A 129 -8.92 4.02 7.18
C SER A 129 -7.55 4.62 6.89
N MET A 130 -7.24 4.96 5.63
CA MET A 130 -5.90 5.43 5.21
C MET A 130 -5.41 6.62 6.03
N LEU A 131 -6.29 7.54 6.40
CA LEU A 131 -5.92 8.76 7.11
C LEU A 131 -5.78 8.60 8.63
N ASP A 132 -6.16 7.46 9.19
CA ASP A 132 -6.24 7.28 10.64
C ASP A 132 -4.90 7.49 11.36
N ASN A 133 -3.77 7.14 10.74
CA ASN A 133 -2.46 7.32 11.33
C ASN A 133 -1.65 8.51 10.75
N LEU A 134 -2.25 9.34 9.88
CA LEU A 134 -1.54 10.43 9.20
C LEU A 134 -0.90 11.41 10.19
N GLU A 135 -1.68 11.89 11.16
CA GLU A 135 -1.20 12.87 12.15
C GLU A 135 -0.10 12.28 13.05
N GLU A 136 -0.25 11.01 13.48
CA GLU A 136 0.80 10.32 14.25
C GLU A 136 2.08 10.22 13.44
N ALA A 137 2.00 9.76 12.18
CA ALA A 137 3.15 9.62 11.30
C ALA A 137 3.85 10.97 11.04
N ARG A 138 3.09 12.04 10.81
CA ARG A 138 3.62 13.40 10.63
C ARG A 138 4.28 13.97 11.89
N SER A 139 3.82 13.58 13.07
CA SER A 139 4.33 14.07 14.36
C SER A 139 5.70 13.51 14.72
N VAL A 140 6.15 12.45 14.05
CA VAL A 140 7.44 11.81 14.33
C VAL A 140 8.59 12.77 14.06
N LYS A 141 9.43 12.97 15.06
CA LYS A 141 10.56 13.91 14.96
C LYS A 141 11.78 13.26 14.32
N HIS A 142 12.30 13.91 13.31
CA HIS A 142 13.49 13.49 12.58
C HIS A 142 14.68 14.42 12.82
N ARG A 143 15.92 13.92 12.65
CA ARG A 143 17.16 14.65 12.88
C ARG A 143 17.98 14.75 11.59
N GLY A 144 18.97 15.64 11.60
CA GLY A 144 19.90 15.82 10.49
C GLY A 144 19.21 16.16 9.18
N LYS A 145 19.69 15.61 8.09
CA LYS A 145 19.09 15.81 6.76
C LYS A 145 17.72 15.13 6.62
N ALA A 146 17.43 14.10 7.43
CA ALA A 146 16.14 13.44 7.43
C ALA A 146 14.98 14.40 7.73
N LYS A 147 15.19 15.44 8.59
CA LYS A 147 14.15 16.45 8.87
C LYS A 147 13.68 17.15 7.59
N LYS A 148 14.62 17.59 6.75
CA LYS A 148 14.30 18.26 5.47
C LYS A 148 13.75 17.28 4.44
N ALA A 149 14.28 16.05 4.41
CA ALA A 149 13.82 15.01 3.50
C ALA A 149 12.36 14.62 3.79
N TRP A 150 12.00 14.47 5.07
CA TRP A 150 10.61 14.19 5.45
C TRP A 150 9.68 15.36 5.16
N GLN A 151 10.10 16.62 5.37
CA GLN A 151 9.27 17.76 4.99
C GLN A 151 8.98 17.74 3.49
N ALA A 152 10.01 17.59 2.66
CA ALA A 152 9.83 17.53 1.20
C ALA A 152 8.96 16.34 0.75
N LEU A 153 9.10 15.18 1.42
CA LEU A 153 8.33 13.99 1.10
C LEU A 153 6.84 14.14 1.49
N TRP A 154 6.55 14.81 2.60
CA TRP A 154 5.18 15.15 2.97
C TRP A 154 4.57 16.18 2.01
N ASP A 155 5.34 17.21 1.62
CA ASP A 155 4.89 18.20 0.62
C ASP A 155 4.58 17.52 -0.74
N GLU A 156 5.38 16.51 -1.12
CA GLU A 156 5.14 15.69 -2.32
C GLU A 156 3.87 14.85 -2.20
N ALA A 157 3.66 14.22 -1.04
CA ALA A 157 2.46 13.43 -0.77
C ALA A 157 1.19 14.30 -0.77
N ASP A 158 1.26 15.52 -0.21
CA ASP A 158 0.18 16.52 -0.23
C ASP A 158 -0.13 16.95 -1.67
N ALA A 159 0.88 17.27 -2.44
CA ALA A 159 0.73 17.66 -3.85
C ALA A 159 0.17 16.54 -4.73
N ALA A 160 0.42 15.28 -4.36
CA ALA A 160 -0.14 14.10 -5.02
C ALA A 160 -1.57 13.76 -4.55
N GLY A 161 -2.16 14.53 -3.60
CA GLY A 161 -3.49 14.28 -3.06
C GLY A 161 -3.60 13.00 -2.21
N LEU A 162 -2.50 12.56 -1.62
CA LEU A 162 -2.46 11.33 -0.83
C LEU A 162 -2.83 11.54 0.65
N THR A 163 -2.96 12.77 1.08
CA THR A 163 -3.17 13.14 2.48
C THR A 163 -4.54 13.76 2.78
N GLY A 164 -5.44 13.72 1.78
CA GLY A 164 -6.81 14.23 1.89
C GLY A 164 -7.04 15.57 1.23
#